data_5940891ababcdc78a9c095810cbb64f7
#
_entry.id   5940891ababcdc78a9c095810cbb64f7
#
_cell.length_a   1.000
_cell.length_b   1.000
_cell.length_c   1.000
_cell.angle_alpha   90.00
_cell.angle_beta   90.00
_cell.angle_gamma   90.00
#
_symmetry.space_group_name_H-M   'P 1'
#
loop_
_entity.id
_entity.type
_entity.pdbx_description
1 polymer ?
#
loop_
_entity_poly.entity_id
_entity_poly.type
_entity_poly.pdbx_seq_one_letter_code
_entity_poly.pdbx_strand_id
1 'polypeptide(L)'
;MPAFDLRYIKIGKYKNTDGTISYSDVTTIGDAIDVNLQFKYAEGRLYAEGVLSEFMKLITGGTMSVATKYIPSEAQKMMFGAKDSSITISGLEPASKGLAYTGADEPSAVGCAFYAPDMIDGALKYTCVFVRRIIFGLPAMVYKTKGDSLTFQTPTTTGEFMADHSSTQNLVDVVTVDTVENAKKWVDGALGESQA
;
A
#
# COMPACT_ATOMS: atom_id res chain seq x y z
N MET A 1 20.98 -3.46 -10.33
CA MET A 1 21.18 -3.78 -8.90
C MET A 1 19.85 -3.63 -8.19
N PRO A 2 19.59 -4.38 -7.15
CA PRO A 2 18.32 -4.25 -6.43
C PRO A 2 18.20 -2.89 -5.76
N ALA A 3 16.98 -2.37 -5.68
CA ALA A 3 16.66 -1.21 -4.89
C ALA A 3 17.05 -1.47 -3.42
N PHE A 4 17.56 -0.47 -2.76
CA PHE A 4 17.92 -0.51 -1.34
C PHE A 4 17.25 0.65 -0.63
N ASP A 5 16.73 0.41 0.56
CA ASP A 5 15.96 1.37 1.33
C ASP A 5 14.56 1.64 0.71
N LEU A 6 13.61 1.94 1.55
CA LEU A 6 12.22 2.22 1.20
C LEU A 6 11.80 3.49 1.92
N ARG A 7 11.23 4.46 1.21
CA ARG A 7 10.91 5.76 1.80
C ARG A 7 9.59 6.32 1.29
N TYR A 8 9.01 7.18 2.12
CA TYR A 8 7.91 8.05 1.76
C TYR A 8 6.67 7.31 1.28
N ILE A 9 6.26 6.29 2.04
CA ILE A 9 5.05 5.54 1.71
C ILE A 9 3.80 6.32 2.11
N LYS A 10 2.94 6.59 1.14
CA LYS A 10 1.66 7.28 1.31
C LYS A 10 0.51 6.49 0.72
N ILE A 11 -0.66 6.70 1.28
CA ILE A 11 -1.93 6.18 0.76
C ILE A 11 -2.92 7.32 0.58
N GLY A 12 -3.81 7.16 -0.39
CA GLY A 12 -4.96 8.04 -0.59
C GLY A 12 -6.21 7.20 -0.81
N LYS A 13 -7.34 7.65 -0.30
CA LYS A 13 -8.63 6.98 -0.47
C LYS A 13 -9.03 6.99 -1.93
N TYR A 14 -9.18 5.80 -2.51
CA TYR A 14 -9.58 5.61 -3.89
C TYR A 14 -11.04 6.02 -4.11
N LYS A 15 -11.29 6.78 -5.14
CA LYS A 15 -12.62 7.19 -5.58
C LYS A 15 -12.74 7.04 -7.09
N ASN A 16 -13.80 6.41 -7.53
CA ASN A 16 -14.17 6.34 -8.94
C ASN A 16 -15.48 7.11 -9.16
N THR A 17 -15.47 8.06 -10.07
CA THR A 17 -16.65 8.79 -10.50
C THR A 17 -16.73 8.69 -12.03
N ASP A 18 -17.62 7.84 -12.52
CA ASP A 18 -17.86 7.62 -13.94
C ASP A 18 -16.57 7.32 -14.75
N GLY A 19 -15.70 6.46 -14.22
CA GLY A 19 -14.44 6.08 -14.85
C GLY A 19 -13.28 7.07 -14.60
N THR A 20 -13.55 8.20 -13.97
CA THR A 20 -12.50 9.14 -13.52
C THR A 20 -12.02 8.74 -12.14
N ILE A 21 -10.74 8.39 -12.04
CA ILE A 21 -10.10 7.97 -10.80
C ILE A 21 -9.50 9.19 -10.10
N SER A 22 -9.76 9.29 -8.81
CA SER A 22 -9.17 10.32 -7.93
C SER A 22 -8.84 9.73 -6.56
N TYR A 23 -7.97 10.41 -5.84
CA TYR A 23 -7.58 10.02 -4.48
C TYR A 23 -7.81 11.20 -3.55
N SER A 24 -8.25 10.93 -2.33
CA SER A 24 -8.48 11.95 -1.29
C SER A 24 -7.89 11.49 0.02
N ASP A 25 -7.85 12.41 0.99
CA ASP A 25 -7.42 12.14 2.38
C ASP A 25 -6.03 11.50 2.44
N VAL A 26 -5.09 12.01 1.65
CA VAL A 26 -3.75 11.43 1.53
C VAL A 26 -3.02 11.48 2.88
N THR A 27 -2.49 10.34 3.31
CA THR A 27 -1.77 10.20 4.57
C THR A 27 -0.65 9.19 4.45
N THR A 28 0.28 9.17 5.41
CA THR A 28 1.33 8.14 5.50
C THR A 28 0.80 6.89 6.19
N ILE A 29 1.29 5.71 5.77
CA ILE A 29 1.04 4.45 6.51
C ILE A 29 1.90 4.39 7.79
N GLY A 30 2.94 5.21 7.89
CA GLY A 30 3.95 5.21 8.95
C GLY A 30 5.35 5.01 8.38
N ASP A 31 6.34 4.83 9.27
CA ASP A 31 7.71 4.55 8.83
C ASP A 31 7.78 3.15 8.22
N ALA A 32 7.97 3.06 6.92
CA ALA A 32 8.04 1.79 6.21
C ALA A 32 9.34 1.04 6.52
N ILE A 33 9.21 -0.27 6.70
CA ILE A 33 10.33 -1.19 6.94
C ILE A 33 10.54 -2.08 5.73
N ASP A 34 9.45 -2.62 5.18
CA ASP A 34 9.47 -3.53 4.04
C ASP A 34 8.18 -3.42 3.23
N VAL A 35 8.31 -3.55 1.92
CA VAL A 35 7.19 -3.68 0.98
C VAL A 35 7.50 -4.79 0.01
N ASN A 36 6.56 -5.72 -0.13
CA ASN A 36 6.65 -6.81 -1.07
C ASN A 36 5.41 -6.82 -1.97
N LEU A 37 5.62 -6.76 -3.29
CA LEU A 37 4.59 -6.89 -4.31
C LEU A 37 4.72 -8.22 -5.03
N GLN A 38 3.62 -8.96 -5.10
CA GLN A 38 3.53 -10.22 -5.83
C GLN A 38 2.36 -10.17 -6.80
N PHE A 39 2.64 -10.38 -8.09
CA PHE A 39 1.63 -10.36 -9.14
C PHE A 39 0.98 -11.75 -9.29
N LYS A 40 -0.33 -11.74 -9.49
CA LYS A 40 -1.14 -12.92 -9.81
C LYS A 40 -1.40 -12.96 -11.31
N TYR A 41 -1.38 -14.17 -11.87
CA TYR A 41 -1.55 -14.37 -13.31
C TYR A 41 -2.68 -15.37 -13.56
N ALA A 42 -3.46 -15.12 -14.61
CA ALA A 42 -4.28 -16.13 -15.27
C ALA A 42 -3.49 -16.74 -16.43
N GLU A 43 -3.45 -18.05 -16.51
CA GLU A 43 -2.73 -18.77 -17.56
C GLU A 43 -3.72 -19.62 -18.36
N GLY A 44 -3.65 -19.51 -19.68
CA GLY A 44 -4.37 -20.36 -20.63
C GLY A 44 -3.38 -21.18 -21.45
N ARG A 45 -3.65 -22.48 -21.60
CA ARG A 45 -2.85 -23.40 -22.41
C ARG A 45 -3.75 -24.17 -23.36
N LEU A 46 -3.46 -24.10 -24.65
CA LEU A 46 -4.14 -24.86 -25.67
C LEU A 46 -3.21 -25.96 -26.21
N TYR A 47 -3.69 -27.18 -26.16
CA TYR A 47 -2.96 -28.34 -26.74
C TYR A 47 -3.68 -28.76 -28.01
N ALA A 48 -2.90 -28.99 -29.09
CA ALA A 48 -3.37 -29.57 -30.34
C ALA A 48 -2.46 -30.76 -30.66
N GLU A 49 -3.07 -31.91 -31.02
CA GLU A 49 -2.37 -33.16 -31.33
C GLU A 49 -1.34 -33.62 -30.26
N GLY A 50 -1.64 -33.34 -28.97
CA GLY A 50 -0.77 -33.68 -27.84
C GLY A 50 0.40 -32.75 -27.60
N VAL A 51 0.53 -31.67 -28.38
CA VAL A 51 1.59 -30.66 -28.23
C VAL A 51 0.98 -29.33 -27.76
N LEU A 52 1.70 -28.58 -26.90
CA LEU A 52 1.30 -27.24 -26.52
C LEU A 52 1.34 -26.34 -27.77
N SER A 53 0.15 -25.92 -28.23
CA SER A 53 -0.03 -25.09 -29.42
C SER A 53 0.00 -23.60 -29.08
N GLU A 54 -0.71 -23.20 -28.00
CA GLU A 54 -0.78 -21.80 -27.58
C GLU A 54 -0.67 -21.70 -26.06
N PHE A 55 -0.02 -20.61 -25.61
CA PHE A 55 0.10 -20.24 -24.21
C PHE A 55 -0.18 -18.76 -24.04
N MET A 56 -1.09 -18.41 -23.12
CA MET A 56 -1.43 -17.03 -22.78
C MET A 56 -1.23 -16.83 -21.28
N LYS A 57 -0.63 -15.70 -20.91
CA LYS A 57 -0.44 -15.29 -19.52
C LYS A 57 -0.83 -13.84 -19.33
N LEU A 58 -1.83 -13.60 -18.50
CA LEU A 58 -2.37 -12.27 -18.21
C LEU A 58 -2.23 -11.94 -16.72
N ILE A 59 -1.86 -10.70 -16.40
CA ILE A 59 -1.83 -10.21 -15.01
C ILE A 59 -3.27 -9.91 -14.59
N THR A 60 -3.71 -10.49 -13.47
CA THR A 60 -5.08 -10.31 -12.94
C THR A 60 -5.14 -9.42 -11.71
N GLY A 61 -4.01 -9.12 -11.12
CA GLY A 61 -3.87 -8.35 -9.87
C GLY A 61 -2.67 -8.84 -9.10
N GLY A 62 -2.73 -8.78 -7.77
CA GLY A 62 -1.66 -9.28 -6.92
C GLY A 62 -1.90 -9.03 -5.46
N THR A 63 -0.86 -9.28 -4.66
CA THR A 63 -0.82 -8.99 -3.23
C THR A 63 0.33 -8.05 -2.93
N MET A 64 0.11 -7.13 -2.01
CA MET A 64 1.13 -6.24 -1.46
C MET A 64 1.17 -6.41 0.05
N SER A 65 2.33 -6.74 0.57
CA SER A 65 2.60 -6.79 2.01
C SER A 65 3.42 -5.58 2.40
N VAL A 66 3.02 -4.90 3.47
CA VAL A 66 3.69 -3.71 3.99
C VAL A 66 3.97 -3.90 5.48
N ALA A 67 5.23 -3.87 5.87
CA ALA A 67 5.67 -3.81 7.26
C ALA A 67 6.05 -2.37 7.62
N THR A 68 5.52 -1.87 8.74
CA THR A 68 5.80 -0.51 9.22
C THR A 68 6.15 -0.53 10.69
N LYS A 69 6.81 0.53 11.16
CA LYS A 69 7.09 0.70 12.60
C LYS A 69 5.80 0.84 13.41
N TYR A 70 4.83 1.56 12.88
CA TYR A 70 3.49 1.74 13.44
C TYR A 70 2.55 2.19 12.32
N ILE A 71 1.24 2.02 12.50
CA ILE A 71 0.24 2.52 11.55
C ILE A 71 -0.53 3.66 12.24
N PRO A 72 -0.47 4.91 11.73
CA PRO A 72 -1.21 6.05 12.29
C PRO A 72 -2.73 5.80 12.30
N SER A 73 -3.44 6.40 13.27
CA SER A 73 -4.89 6.20 13.43
C SER A 73 -5.70 6.57 12.18
N GLU A 74 -5.30 7.64 11.49
CA GLU A 74 -5.98 8.07 10.25
C GLU A 74 -5.80 7.04 9.12
N ALA A 75 -4.59 6.47 9.00
CA ALA A 75 -4.35 5.38 8.05
C ALA A 75 -5.17 4.13 8.41
N GLN A 76 -5.29 3.78 9.70
CA GLN A 76 -6.09 2.65 10.16
C GLN A 76 -7.59 2.84 9.86
N LYS A 77 -8.12 4.05 10.06
CA LYS A 77 -9.50 4.38 9.71
C LYS A 77 -9.75 4.21 8.21
N MET A 78 -8.83 4.69 7.39
CA MET A 78 -8.93 4.59 5.93
C MET A 78 -8.77 3.15 5.42
N MET A 79 -7.71 2.46 5.85
CA MET A 79 -7.35 1.14 5.33
C MET A 79 -8.30 0.05 5.82
N PHE A 80 -8.75 0.13 7.08
CA PHE A 80 -9.48 -0.97 7.74
C PHE A 80 -10.92 -0.62 8.10
N GLY A 81 -11.35 0.63 7.86
CA GLY A 81 -12.68 1.08 8.24
C GLY A 81 -12.86 1.31 9.74
N ALA A 82 -11.75 1.35 10.51
CA ALA A 82 -11.80 1.56 11.95
C ALA A 82 -12.53 2.88 12.32
N LYS A 83 -13.26 2.86 13.43
CA LYS A 83 -14.00 4.02 13.95
C LYS A 83 -13.39 4.48 15.26
N ASP A 84 -13.70 5.71 15.66
CA ASP A 84 -13.33 6.18 16.99
C ASP A 84 -14.03 5.33 18.05
N SER A 85 -13.28 4.92 19.08
CA SER A 85 -13.83 4.15 20.20
C SER A 85 -14.80 5.01 21.00
N SER A 86 -15.93 4.43 21.37
CA SER A 86 -16.89 5.05 22.31
C SER A 86 -16.53 4.86 23.78
N ILE A 87 -15.45 4.11 24.08
CA ILE A 87 -15.03 3.86 25.46
C ILE A 87 -14.40 5.13 26.01
N THR A 88 -15.04 5.72 27.03
CA THR A 88 -14.53 6.89 27.76
C THR A 88 -14.18 6.47 29.18
N ILE A 89 -12.95 6.75 29.61
CA ILE A 89 -12.48 6.45 30.96
C ILE A 89 -12.28 7.80 31.66
N SER A 90 -13.01 7.99 32.77
CA SER A 90 -12.89 9.20 33.61
C SER A 90 -11.50 9.28 34.24
N GLY A 91 -10.89 10.47 34.19
CA GLY A 91 -9.57 10.71 34.78
C GLY A 91 -8.38 10.26 33.91
N LEU A 92 -8.61 9.82 32.68
CA LEU A 92 -7.55 9.54 31.74
C LEU A 92 -7.17 10.84 31.00
N GLU A 93 -5.93 11.31 31.21
CA GLU A 93 -5.39 12.50 30.54
C GLU A 93 -4.05 12.17 29.85
N PRO A 94 -3.82 12.62 28.60
CA PRO A 94 -4.81 13.22 27.72
C PRO A 94 -5.87 12.21 27.27
N ALA A 95 -7.06 12.70 26.95
CA ALA A 95 -8.13 11.86 26.42
C ALA A 95 -7.64 11.15 25.15
N SER A 96 -7.24 9.89 25.28
CA SER A 96 -6.77 9.09 24.15
C SER A 96 -7.97 8.70 23.28
N LYS A 97 -7.94 9.10 22.01
CA LYS A 97 -8.90 8.62 21.02
C LYS A 97 -8.51 7.18 20.64
N GLY A 98 -9.19 6.21 21.26
CA GLY A 98 -9.04 4.80 20.87
C GLY A 98 -9.69 4.53 19.52
N LEU A 99 -9.29 3.45 18.88
CA LEU A 99 -9.95 2.90 17.69
C LEU A 99 -10.78 1.68 18.07
N ALA A 100 -11.92 1.53 17.44
CA ALA A 100 -12.78 0.35 17.53
C ALA A 100 -12.84 -0.34 16.17
N TYR A 101 -12.73 -1.66 16.18
CA TYR A 101 -12.90 -2.51 15.01
C TYR A 101 -14.15 -3.36 15.21
N THR A 102 -15.03 -3.37 14.23
CA THR A 102 -16.29 -4.11 14.28
C THR A 102 -16.38 -5.08 13.10
N GLY A 103 -17.18 -6.12 13.25
CA GLY A 103 -17.44 -7.07 12.15
C GLY A 103 -18.20 -6.47 10.95
N ALA A 104 -18.68 -5.23 11.09
CA ALA A 104 -19.36 -4.48 10.02
C ALA A 104 -18.45 -3.41 9.39
N ASP A 105 -17.17 -3.34 9.75
CA ASP A 105 -16.25 -2.39 9.16
C ASP A 105 -15.88 -2.83 7.74
N GLU A 106 -15.98 -1.92 6.80
CA GLU A 106 -15.63 -2.14 5.40
C GLU A 106 -14.33 -1.41 5.08
N PRO A 107 -13.23 -2.16 4.81
CA PRO A 107 -11.98 -1.56 4.34
C PRO A 107 -12.19 -0.78 3.04
N SER A 108 -11.69 0.43 2.99
CA SER A 108 -11.74 1.24 1.76
C SER A 108 -10.66 0.80 0.80
N ALA A 109 -10.95 0.82 -0.50
CA ALA A 109 -9.90 0.76 -1.51
C ALA A 109 -9.05 2.04 -1.42
N VAL A 110 -7.73 1.89 -1.51
CA VAL A 110 -6.77 3.00 -1.48
C VAL A 110 -5.79 2.90 -2.64
N GLY A 111 -5.23 4.02 -3.07
CA GLY A 111 -4.00 4.07 -3.83
C GLY A 111 -2.82 4.07 -2.87
N CYS A 112 -1.73 3.39 -3.21
CA CYS A 112 -0.51 3.35 -2.40
C CYS A 112 0.70 3.72 -3.24
N ALA A 113 1.45 4.73 -2.84
CA ALA A 113 2.63 5.18 -3.55
C ALA A 113 3.84 5.29 -2.61
N PHE A 114 5.03 4.97 -3.13
CA PHE A 114 6.30 5.06 -2.42
C PHE A 114 7.45 5.16 -3.40
N TYR A 115 8.66 5.44 -2.89
CA TYR A 115 9.87 5.33 -3.69
C TYR A 115 10.98 4.57 -2.96
N ALA A 116 11.88 3.99 -3.74
CA ALA A 116 13.09 3.33 -3.26
C ALA A 116 14.31 3.84 -4.03
N PRO A 117 15.43 4.19 -3.36
CA PRO A 117 16.69 4.43 -4.01
C PRO A 117 17.18 3.18 -4.74
N ASP A 118 17.75 3.36 -5.92
CA ASP A 118 18.26 2.30 -6.77
C ASP A 118 19.56 2.73 -7.44
N MET A 119 20.49 1.81 -7.62
CA MET A 119 21.73 2.07 -8.37
C MET A 119 21.59 1.57 -9.80
N ILE A 120 21.34 2.48 -10.73
CA ILE A 120 21.14 2.18 -12.16
C ILE A 120 22.33 2.74 -12.93
N ASP A 121 23.04 1.89 -13.63
CA ASP A 121 24.23 2.23 -14.44
C ASP A 121 25.29 3.05 -13.68
N GLY A 122 25.49 2.73 -12.40
CA GLY A 122 26.45 3.40 -11.54
C GLY A 122 26.00 4.77 -11.01
N ALA A 123 24.78 5.21 -11.33
CA ALA A 123 24.16 6.43 -10.81
C ALA A 123 23.05 6.11 -9.81
N LEU A 124 22.97 6.91 -8.73
CA LEU A 124 21.87 6.83 -7.78
C LEU A 124 20.61 7.42 -8.42
N LYS A 125 19.58 6.62 -8.54
CA LYS A 125 18.25 7.02 -9.02
C LYS A 125 17.18 6.59 -8.02
N TYR A 126 15.93 6.98 -8.27
CA TYR A 126 14.81 6.71 -7.38
C TYR A 126 13.70 6.06 -8.17
N THR A 127 13.41 4.81 -7.87
CA THR A 127 12.31 4.07 -8.46
C THR A 127 11.05 4.34 -7.64
N CYS A 128 10.10 5.02 -8.25
CA CYS A 128 8.81 5.35 -7.68
C CYS A 128 7.79 4.30 -8.13
N VAL A 129 6.99 3.81 -7.20
CA VAL A 129 5.96 2.78 -7.45
C VAL A 129 4.63 3.29 -6.97
N PHE A 130 3.60 3.15 -7.78
CA PHE A 130 2.23 3.49 -7.43
C PHE A 130 1.30 2.33 -7.73
N VAL A 131 0.72 1.75 -6.68
CA VAL A 131 -0.34 0.74 -6.76
C VAL A 131 -1.67 1.45 -6.76
N ARG A 132 -2.41 1.40 -7.87
CA ARG A 132 -3.56 2.26 -8.11
C ARG A 132 -4.78 1.94 -7.25
N ARG A 133 -5.02 0.66 -7.01
CA ARG A 133 -6.18 0.23 -6.23
C ARG A 133 -5.85 -1.02 -5.42
N ILE A 134 -5.83 -0.86 -4.12
CA ILE A 134 -5.53 -1.94 -3.18
C ILE A 134 -6.51 -1.89 -2.00
N ILE A 135 -6.88 -3.05 -1.47
CA ILE A 135 -7.67 -3.19 -0.25
C ILE A 135 -6.82 -3.96 0.76
N PHE A 136 -6.53 -3.33 1.88
CA PHE A 136 -5.72 -3.92 2.95
C PHE A 136 -6.58 -4.67 3.96
N GLY A 137 -6.05 -5.80 4.45
CA GLY A 137 -6.60 -6.53 5.59
C GLY A 137 -6.03 -6.01 6.90
N LEU A 138 -6.79 -6.20 7.98
CA LEU A 138 -6.32 -5.84 9.32
C LEU A 138 -5.07 -6.67 9.69
N PRO A 139 -3.98 -6.04 10.17
CA PRO A 139 -2.78 -6.77 10.56
C PRO A 139 -3.02 -7.60 11.82
N ALA A 140 -2.28 -8.69 11.96
CA ALA A 140 -2.26 -9.43 13.21
C ALA A 140 -1.67 -8.56 14.33
N MET A 141 -2.37 -8.48 15.45
CA MET A 141 -1.91 -7.76 16.65
C MET A 141 -1.14 -8.74 17.53
N VAL A 142 0.18 -8.59 17.57
CA VAL A 142 1.06 -9.46 18.35
C VAL A 142 1.66 -8.67 19.50
N TYR A 143 1.48 -9.17 20.73
CA TYR A 143 2.04 -8.58 21.94
C TYR A 143 2.88 -9.65 22.66
N LYS A 144 4.11 -9.30 23.01
CA LYS A 144 5.02 -10.19 23.75
C LYS A 144 5.54 -9.48 25.00
N THR A 145 5.65 -10.22 26.10
CA THR A 145 6.28 -9.71 27.31
C THR A 145 7.78 -9.52 27.08
N LYS A 146 8.36 -8.55 27.76
CA LYS A 146 9.80 -8.31 27.76
C LYS A 146 10.52 -9.54 28.39
N GLY A 147 11.42 -10.14 27.64
CA GLY A 147 12.39 -11.13 28.12
C GLY A 147 13.75 -10.48 28.36
N ASP A 148 14.80 -11.29 28.38
CA ASP A 148 16.18 -10.84 28.56
C ASP A 148 16.70 -10.00 27.39
N SER A 149 16.07 -10.11 26.22
CA SER A 149 16.33 -9.29 25.03
C SER A 149 15.09 -8.49 24.63
N LEU A 150 15.31 -7.27 24.09
CA LEU A 150 14.24 -6.44 23.52
C LEU A 150 13.97 -6.88 22.08
N THR A 151 12.74 -7.35 21.83
CA THR A 151 12.28 -7.67 20.48
C THR A 151 11.16 -6.71 20.10
N PHE A 152 11.37 -5.90 19.06
CA PHE A 152 10.33 -5.02 18.54
C PHE A 152 9.30 -5.83 17.74
N GLN A 153 8.03 -5.52 17.95
CA GLN A 153 6.94 -6.06 17.16
C GLN A 153 6.52 -4.99 16.14
N THR A 154 6.62 -5.33 14.86
CA THR A 154 6.26 -4.43 13.77
C THR A 154 4.97 -4.92 13.10
N PRO A 155 3.93 -4.09 12.97
CA PRO A 155 2.72 -4.48 12.28
C PRO A 155 3.02 -4.71 10.79
N THR A 156 2.53 -5.84 10.27
CA THR A 156 2.57 -6.15 8.85
C THR A 156 1.15 -6.32 8.36
N THR A 157 0.75 -5.52 7.39
CA THR A 157 -0.54 -5.62 6.73
C THR A 157 -0.35 -6.14 5.31
N THR A 158 -1.31 -6.94 4.85
CA THR A 158 -1.34 -7.45 3.48
C THR A 158 -2.63 -7.01 2.82
N GLY A 159 -2.52 -6.52 1.60
CA GLY A 159 -3.66 -6.13 0.78
C GLY A 159 -3.65 -6.85 -0.56
N GLU A 160 -4.82 -6.95 -1.17
CA GLU A 160 -4.97 -7.39 -2.55
C GLU A 160 -5.15 -6.18 -3.46
N PHE A 161 -4.30 -6.09 -4.49
CA PHE A 161 -4.45 -5.05 -5.50
C PHE A 161 -5.06 -5.62 -6.78
N MET A 162 -5.83 -4.79 -7.42
CA MET A 162 -6.57 -5.11 -8.64
C MET A 162 -6.55 -3.92 -9.59
N ALA A 163 -6.94 -4.15 -10.83
CA ALA A 163 -7.06 -3.08 -11.82
C ALA A 163 -7.98 -1.95 -11.31
N ASP A 164 -7.61 -0.73 -11.61
CA ASP A 164 -8.48 0.42 -11.40
C ASP A 164 -9.68 0.37 -12.38
N HIS A 165 -10.68 1.21 -12.17
CA HIS A 165 -11.86 1.26 -13.03
C HIS A 165 -11.69 2.25 -14.20
N SER A 166 -10.45 2.62 -14.54
CA SER A 166 -10.18 3.42 -15.75
C SER A 166 -10.37 2.58 -17.01
N SER A 167 -10.48 3.24 -18.15
CA SER A 167 -10.57 2.56 -19.45
C SER A 167 -9.35 1.69 -19.79
N THR A 168 -8.20 2.01 -19.20
CA THR A 168 -6.93 1.27 -19.38
C THR A 168 -6.72 0.16 -18.38
N GLN A 169 -7.53 0.09 -17.31
CA GLN A 169 -7.46 -0.94 -16.26
C GLN A 169 -6.05 -1.10 -15.67
N ASN A 170 -5.44 0.02 -15.28
CA ASN A 170 -4.07 0.02 -14.76
C ASN A 170 -3.98 -0.62 -13.37
N LEU A 171 -2.89 -1.32 -13.10
CA LEU A 171 -2.60 -1.98 -11.84
C LEU A 171 -1.55 -1.22 -11.03
N VAL A 172 -0.37 -1.07 -11.62
CA VAL A 172 0.81 -0.49 -10.99
C VAL A 172 1.54 0.38 -12.00
N ASP A 173 1.92 1.58 -11.59
CA ASP A 173 2.82 2.44 -12.35
C ASP A 173 4.20 2.43 -11.69
N VAL A 174 5.24 2.39 -12.51
CA VAL A 174 6.63 2.46 -12.06
C VAL A 174 7.36 3.50 -12.88
N VAL A 175 8.01 4.44 -12.21
CA VAL A 175 8.79 5.52 -12.84
C VAL A 175 10.12 5.67 -12.13
N THR A 176 11.19 5.89 -12.88
CA THR A 176 12.51 6.20 -12.33
C THR A 176 12.82 7.67 -12.53
N VAL A 177 13.26 8.33 -11.46
CA VAL A 177 13.63 9.76 -11.44
C VAL A 177 15.01 9.95 -10.84
N ASP A 178 15.64 11.10 -11.12
CA ASP A 178 17.03 11.34 -10.77
C ASP A 178 17.25 11.99 -9.39
N THR A 179 16.21 12.58 -8.78
CA THR A 179 16.32 13.29 -7.51
C THR A 179 15.23 12.89 -6.50
N VAL A 180 15.56 13.02 -5.21
CA VAL A 180 14.60 12.79 -4.10
C VAL A 180 13.40 13.73 -4.21
N GLU A 181 13.62 15.01 -4.58
CA GLU A 181 12.55 15.97 -4.73
C GLU A 181 11.56 15.53 -5.81
N ASN A 182 12.07 15.07 -6.95
CA ASN A 182 11.24 14.56 -8.03
C ASN A 182 10.48 13.28 -7.63
N ALA A 183 11.13 12.41 -6.84
CA ALA A 183 10.48 11.21 -6.32
C ALA A 183 9.31 11.55 -5.38
N LYS A 184 9.50 12.48 -4.46
CA LYS A 184 8.43 12.97 -3.57
C LYS A 184 7.31 13.63 -4.37
N LYS A 185 7.64 14.52 -5.31
CA LYS A 185 6.66 15.18 -6.19
C LYS A 185 5.85 14.17 -6.98
N TRP A 186 6.49 13.11 -7.47
CA TRP A 186 5.80 12.07 -8.21
C TRP A 186 4.83 11.28 -7.32
N VAL A 187 5.27 10.89 -6.11
CA VAL A 187 4.42 10.18 -5.13
C VAL A 187 3.21 11.03 -4.75
N ASP A 188 3.42 12.31 -4.44
CA ASP A 188 2.35 13.24 -4.07
C ASP A 188 1.40 13.48 -5.26
N GLY A 189 1.95 13.72 -6.45
CA GLY A 189 1.17 13.90 -7.68
C GLY A 189 0.36 12.66 -8.09
N ALA A 190 0.91 11.46 -7.91
CA ALA A 190 0.20 10.20 -8.17
C ALA A 190 -1.04 10.03 -7.29
N LEU A 191 -1.00 10.58 -6.07
CA LEU A 191 -2.12 10.59 -5.13
C LEU A 191 -2.97 11.87 -5.19
N GLY A 192 -2.69 12.76 -6.16
CA GLY A 192 -3.47 13.99 -6.37
C GLY A 192 -3.22 15.09 -5.33
N GLU A 193 -2.14 15.02 -4.54
CA GLU A 193 -1.72 16.13 -3.70
C GLU A 193 -1.14 17.25 -4.59
N SER A 194 -1.82 18.40 -4.64
CA SER A 194 -1.25 19.62 -5.22
C SER A 194 -0.08 20.08 -4.37
N GLN A 195 1.09 20.20 -4.97
CA GLN A 195 2.22 20.87 -4.34
C GLN A 195 1.90 22.37 -4.28
N ALA A 196 1.77 22.91 -3.07
CA ALA A 196 1.72 24.35 -2.83
C ALA A 196 3.09 24.99 -3.07
#